data_03314f47f396a01b12c809898d8cc1c8
#
_entry.id   03314f47f396a01b12c809898d8cc1c8
#
_cell.length_a   1.000
_cell.length_b   1.000
_cell.length_c   1.000
_cell.angle_alpha   90.00
_cell.angle_beta   90.00
_cell.angle_gamma   90.00
#
_symmetry.space_group_name_H-M   'P 1'
#
loop_
_entity.id
_entity.type
_entity.pdbx_description
1 polymer ?
#
loop_
_entity_poly.entity_id
_entity_poly.type
_entity_poly.pdbx_seq_one_letter_code
_entity_poly.pdbx_strand_id
1 'polypeptide(L)'
;KKSVCAVLGCGGGKSVIEGMITKSTTDNNKTVLFLVHRQELCEQIRNTFVACNVNFELCNIAMVQTIARKLDKIPKPDLIITDECHHANANSYIKIYEHFPDALKIGFTATPVRMNEGGLGKVFDGLVQSVSTKWLIANKHLAPYKYYSVKLADVEGVKTKNGDYDKQQIAELMDTKYIYGETVKNWQEIAAGKQTIVYCSSIKSSKETAKAFCEQGINAKHIDGSTEQKKRSELVQGFRDGAITVLCNVDLFGEGFDVPDCECVVLLRPTKSLTIYIQQSMRSMRYKPNKTAIIIDHVGNVYRHDFPDA
;
A
#
# COMPACT_ATOMS: atom_id res chain seq x y z
N LYS A 1 15.13 11.98 22.82
CA LYS A 1 15.06 11.42 21.48
C LYS A 1 14.37 12.42 20.58
N LYS A 2 15.01 12.81 19.47
CA LYS A 2 14.48 13.82 18.54
C LYS A 2 13.78 13.17 17.33
N SER A 3 13.86 11.85 17.17
CA SER A 3 13.30 11.13 16.03
C SER A 3 12.71 9.78 16.45
N VAL A 4 11.49 9.48 15.93
CA VAL A 4 10.75 8.27 16.28
C VAL A 4 10.14 7.67 15.02
N CYS A 5 10.26 6.35 14.87
CA CYS A 5 9.52 5.58 13.88
C CYS A 5 8.31 4.93 14.54
N ALA A 6 7.12 5.26 14.08
CA ALA A 6 5.86 4.64 14.50
C ALA A 6 5.48 3.53 13.52
N VAL A 7 5.35 2.32 14.04
CA VAL A 7 4.95 1.13 13.27
C VAL A 7 3.47 0.89 13.50
N LEU A 8 2.67 1.09 12.45
CA LEU A 8 1.22 0.87 12.45
C LEU A 8 0.86 -0.09 11.33
N GLY A 9 0.18 -1.18 11.66
CA GLY A 9 -0.32 -2.13 10.66
C GLY A 9 -1.21 -1.46 9.62
N CYS A 10 -1.23 -1.99 8.40
CA CYS A 10 -2.13 -1.51 7.35
C CYS A 10 -3.58 -1.54 7.85
N GLY A 11 -4.34 -0.47 7.60
CA GLY A 11 -5.71 -0.33 8.10
C GLY A 11 -5.82 0.12 9.56
N GLY A 12 -4.70 0.31 10.28
CA GLY A 12 -4.67 0.79 11.67
C GLY A 12 -4.95 2.29 11.86
N GLY A 13 -5.44 3.01 10.85
CA GLY A 13 -5.78 4.43 10.97
C GLY A 13 -4.57 5.38 10.86
N LYS A 14 -3.47 4.95 10.24
CA LYS A 14 -2.22 5.72 10.10
C LYS A 14 -2.46 7.17 9.70
N SER A 15 -3.17 7.42 8.60
CA SER A 15 -3.40 8.80 8.09
C SER A 15 -4.21 9.68 9.05
N VAL A 16 -5.11 9.08 9.83
CA VAL A 16 -5.86 9.82 10.86
C VAL A 16 -4.95 10.22 12.02
N ILE A 17 -4.08 9.31 12.47
CA ILE A 17 -3.11 9.58 13.54
C ILE A 17 -2.12 10.66 13.09
N GLU A 18 -1.63 10.59 11.85
CA GLU A 18 -0.80 11.60 11.21
C GLU A 18 -1.49 12.97 11.20
N GLY A 19 -2.78 13.00 10.82
CA GLY A 19 -3.60 14.21 10.84
C GLY A 19 -3.79 14.78 12.24
N MET A 20 -4.04 13.94 13.23
CA MET A 20 -4.21 14.37 14.64
C MET A 20 -2.91 14.93 15.22
N ILE A 21 -1.76 14.33 14.95
CA ILE A 21 -0.45 14.84 15.38
C ILE A 21 -0.16 16.17 14.70
N THR A 22 -0.41 16.25 13.38
CA THR A 22 -0.26 17.49 12.62
C THR A 22 -1.14 18.60 13.17
N LYS A 23 -2.42 18.30 13.42
CA LYS A 23 -3.36 19.23 14.05
C LYS A 23 -2.85 19.73 15.39
N SER A 24 -2.50 18.81 16.29
CA SER A 24 -1.98 19.17 17.63
C SER A 24 -0.73 20.05 17.53
N THR A 25 0.14 19.80 16.55
CA THR A 25 1.34 20.62 16.32
C THR A 25 0.98 22.01 15.82
N THR A 26 0.09 22.12 14.84
CA THR A 26 -0.33 23.42 14.29
C THR A 26 -1.19 24.24 15.25
N ASP A 27 -2.01 23.61 16.09
CA ASP A 27 -2.77 24.28 17.16
C ASP A 27 -1.85 24.94 18.19
N ASN A 28 -0.61 24.45 18.33
CA ASN A 28 0.43 25.04 19.17
C ASN A 28 1.31 26.05 18.43
N ASN A 29 0.85 26.57 17.28
CA ASN A 29 1.59 27.53 16.42
C ASN A 29 2.96 27.02 15.96
N LYS A 30 3.09 25.69 15.77
CA LYS A 30 4.28 25.02 15.26
C LYS A 30 4.10 24.61 13.80
N THR A 31 5.18 24.65 13.04
CA THR A 31 5.17 24.34 11.61
C THR A 31 5.46 22.86 11.36
N VAL A 32 4.76 22.29 10.38
CA VAL A 32 4.91 20.88 9.98
C VAL A 32 5.29 20.78 8.52
N LEU A 33 6.33 20.00 8.23
CA LEU A 33 6.64 19.51 6.89
C LEU A 33 6.23 18.04 6.79
N PHE A 34 5.17 17.76 6.02
CA PHE A 34 4.68 16.40 5.79
C PHE A 34 5.21 15.87 4.47
N LEU A 35 5.96 14.77 4.53
CA LEU A 35 6.66 14.18 3.39
C LEU A 35 5.97 12.93 2.89
N VAL A 36 5.68 12.90 1.60
CA VAL A 36 5.17 11.75 0.86
C VAL A 36 6.07 11.42 -0.32
N HIS A 37 6.01 10.20 -0.83
CA HIS A 37 6.86 9.77 -1.94
C HIS A 37 6.16 9.82 -3.31
N ARG A 38 4.82 10.01 -3.36
CA ARG A 38 4.02 10.09 -4.59
C ARG A 38 3.05 11.26 -4.56
N GLN A 39 2.77 11.83 -5.74
CA GLN A 39 1.89 12.98 -5.88
C GLN A 39 0.44 12.67 -5.46
N GLU A 40 -0.05 11.49 -5.80
CA GLU A 40 -1.41 11.05 -5.48
C GLU A 40 -1.67 11.01 -3.96
N LEU A 41 -0.61 10.73 -3.18
CA LEU A 41 -0.67 10.78 -1.71
C LEU A 41 -0.90 12.20 -1.17
N CYS A 42 -0.37 13.22 -1.84
CA CYS A 42 -0.55 14.61 -1.37
C CYS A 42 -2.04 14.98 -1.27
N GLU A 43 -2.83 14.63 -2.29
CA GLU A 43 -4.27 14.92 -2.30
C GLU A 43 -5.03 14.10 -1.26
N GLN A 44 -4.71 12.81 -1.14
CA GLN A 44 -5.35 11.91 -0.19
C GLN A 44 -5.09 12.35 1.26
N ILE A 45 -3.84 12.66 1.59
CA ILE A 45 -3.45 13.16 2.92
C ILE A 45 -4.11 14.52 3.18
N ARG A 46 -4.15 15.41 2.18
CA ARG A 46 -4.82 16.71 2.31
C ARG A 46 -6.30 16.54 2.68
N ASN A 47 -7.01 15.63 2.02
CA ASN A 47 -8.43 15.35 2.34
C ASN A 47 -8.61 14.83 3.77
N THR A 48 -7.72 13.94 4.21
CA THR A 48 -7.73 13.46 5.60
C THR A 48 -7.44 14.59 6.58
N PHE A 49 -6.47 15.48 6.27
CA PHE A 49 -6.11 16.60 7.12
C PHE A 49 -7.21 17.68 7.20
N VAL A 50 -7.96 17.89 6.11
CA VAL A 50 -9.18 18.71 6.14
C VAL A 50 -10.18 18.13 7.13
N ALA A 51 -10.43 16.82 7.08
CA ALA A 51 -11.33 16.14 8.01
C ALA A 51 -10.84 16.19 9.47
N CYS A 52 -9.53 16.27 9.69
CA CYS A 52 -8.92 16.46 11.00
C CYS A 52 -8.86 17.92 11.46
N ASN A 53 -9.30 18.90 10.66
CA ASN A 53 -9.20 20.34 10.92
C ASN A 53 -7.75 20.83 11.14
N VAL A 54 -6.81 20.38 10.31
CA VAL A 54 -5.40 20.84 10.32
C VAL A 54 -5.31 22.28 9.78
N ASN A 55 -4.51 23.13 10.42
CA ASN A 55 -4.19 24.47 9.89
C ASN A 55 -3.12 24.36 8.78
N PHE A 56 -3.55 24.57 7.53
CA PHE A 56 -2.67 24.48 6.35
C PHE A 56 -1.73 25.68 6.17
N GLU A 57 -1.89 26.77 6.89
CA GLU A 57 -0.93 27.88 6.90
C GLU A 57 0.39 27.45 7.57
N LEU A 58 0.30 26.49 8.51
CA LEU A 58 1.43 25.95 9.27
C LEU A 58 1.82 24.53 8.83
N CYS A 59 1.13 23.95 7.83
CA CYS A 59 1.39 22.58 7.35
C CYS A 59 1.67 22.55 5.86
N ASN A 60 2.89 22.13 5.48
CA ASN A 60 3.29 21.91 4.10
C ASN A 60 3.33 20.42 3.78
N ILE A 61 2.41 19.95 2.92
CA ILE A 61 2.38 18.56 2.41
C ILE A 61 3.09 18.56 1.06
N ALA A 62 4.18 17.81 0.93
CA ALA A 62 4.99 17.83 -0.27
C ALA A 62 5.68 16.50 -0.58
N MET A 63 5.99 16.31 -1.85
CA MET A 63 6.82 15.18 -2.30
C MET A 63 8.27 15.36 -1.87
N VAL A 64 8.87 14.28 -1.37
CA VAL A 64 10.27 14.21 -0.97
C VAL A 64 11.20 14.72 -2.08
N GLN A 65 10.99 14.26 -3.33
CA GLN A 65 11.84 14.65 -4.47
C GLN A 65 11.76 16.15 -4.78
N THR A 66 10.60 16.77 -4.54
CA THR A 66 10.39 18.21 -4.75
C THR A 66 11.12 19.01 -3.67
N ILE A 67 10.97 18.61 -2.40
CA ILE A 67 11.63 19.26 -1.27
C ILE A 67 13.15 19.13 -1.37
N ALA A 68 13.69 17.95 -1.64
CA ALA A 68 15.12 17.70 -1.75
C ALA A 68 15.84 18.55 -2.82
N ARG A 69 15.08 19.11 -3.79
CA ARG A 69 15.62 20.03 -4.83
C ARG A 69 15.49 21.51 -4.47
N LYS A 70 14.75 21.86 -3.42
CA LYS A 70 14.39 23.26 -3.10
C LYS A 70 14.58 23.59 -1.62
N LEU A 71 15.49 22.90 -0.94
CA LEU A 71 15.69 22.99 0.52
C LEU A 71 15.80 24.43 1.03
N ASP A 72 16.61 25.26 0.37
CA ASP A 72 16.85 26.65 0.77
C ASP A 72 15.60 27.56 0.67
N LYS A 73 14.54 27.09 -0.02
CA LYS A 73 13.28 27.83 -0.17
C LYS A 73 12.20 27.35 0.82
N ILE A 74 12.50 26.34 1.61
CA ILE A 74 11.55 25.77 2.57
C ILE A 74 11.78 26.41 3.93
N PRO A 75 10.76 27.03 4.53
CA PRO A 75 10.86 27.51 5.92
C PRO A 75 11.25 26.37 6.85
N LYS A 76 12.06 26.68 7.87
CA LYS A 76 12.50 25.70 8.86
C LYS A 76 11.29 25.12 9.60
N PRO A 77 11.01 23.80 9.48
CA PRO A 77 9.89 23.19 10.17
C PRO A 77 10.25 22.87 11.63
N ASP A 78 9.27 22.92 12.52
CA ASP A 78 9.41 22.41 13.90
C ASP A 78 9.30 20.87 13.92
N LEU A 79 8.46 20.30 13.03
CA LEU A 79 8.21 18.87 12.93
C LEU A 79 8.26 18.42 11.47
N ILE A 80 8.96 17.33 11.20
CA ILE A 80 8.92 16.60 9.93
C ILE A 80 8.17 15.28 10.18
N ILE A 81 7.08 15.07 9.45
CA ILE A 81 6.36 13.79 9.42
C ILE A 81 6.65 13.12 8.10
N THR A 82 7.01 11.85 8.12
CA THR A 82 7.32 11.06 6.92
C THR A 82 6.42 9.85 6.83
N ASP A 83 5.53 9.87 5.85
CA ASP A 83 4.71 8.69 5.51
C ASP A 83 5.54 7.65 4.76
N GLU A 84 5.24 6.36 4.99
CA GLU A 84 6.00 5.20 4.47
C GLU A 84 7.51 5.33 4.69
N CYS A 85 7.90 5.63 5.93
CA CYS A 85 9.29 5.94 6.32
C CYS A 85 10.27 4.77 6.13
N HIS A 86 9.82 3.58 5.73
CA HIS A 86 10.73 2.50 5.30
C HIS A 86 11.57 2.91 4.07
N HIS A 87 11.21 3.98 3.36
CA HIS A 87 12.01 4.62 2.32
C HIS A 87 13.02 5.66 2.83
N ALA A 88 13.01 5.99 4.12
CA ALA A 88 13.75 7.12 4.70
C ALA A 88 15.29 7.04 4.59
N ASN A 89 15.83 5.87 4.22
CA ASN A 89 17.26 5.69 3.94
C ASN A 89 17.70 6.17 2.54
N ALA A 90 16.77 6.55 1.68
CA ALA A 90 17.16 7.08 0.38
C ALA A 90 17.78 8.48 0.54
N ASN A 91 18.79 8.80 -0.30
CA ASN A 91 19.56 10.04 -0.23
C ASN A 91 18.71 11.31 -0.18
N SER A 92 17.54 11.31 -0.83
CA SER A 92 16.62 12.46 -0.83
C SER A 92 16.03 12.75 0.55
N TYR A 93 15.72 11.72 1.34
CA TYR A 93 15.24 11.90 2.72
C TYR A 93 16.37 12.34 3.63
N ILE A 94 17.54 11.69 3.53
CA ILE A 94 18.72 12.02 4.34
C ILE A 94 19.08 13.51 4.15
N LYS A 95 19.13 14.00 2.92
CA LYS A 95 19.37 15.42 2.63
C LYS A 95 18.39 16.36 3.34
N ILE A 96 17.11 16.03 3.38
CA ILE A 96 16.10 16.84 4.07
C ILE A 96 16.35 16.83 5.58
N TYR A 97 16.62 15.66 6.15
CA TYR A 97 16.83 15.52 7.60
C TYR A 97 18.12 16.20 8.08
N GLU A 98 19.17 16.18 7.25
CA GLU A 98 20.44 16.86 7.52
C GLU A 98 20.31 18.38 7.38
N HIS A 99 19.49 18.85 6.43
CA HIS A 99 19.22 20.28 6.24
C HIS A 99 18.41 20.88 7.42
N PHE A 100 17.53 20.08 8.04
CA PHE A 100 16.72 20.49 9.20
C PHE A 100 17.07 19.67 10.45
N PRO A 101 18.29 19.80 11.01
CA PRO A 101 18.77 18.95 12.10
C PRO A 101 18.01 19.13 13.42
N ASP A 102 17.47 20.34 13.64
CA ASP A 102 16.74 20.67 14.88
C ASP A 102 15.27 20.28 14.86
N ALA A 103 14.70 20.02 13.68
CA ALA A 103 13.32 19.58 13.56
C ALA A 103 13.11 18.22 14.24
N LEU A 104 12.00 18.08 14.97
CA LEU A 104 11.54 16.77 15.44
C LEU A 104 11.17 15.90 14.22
N LYS A 105 11.39 14.60 14.30
CA LYS A 105 11.11 13.69 13.17
C LYS A 105 10.22 12.54 13.62
N ILE A 106 9.10 12.35 12.94
CA ILE A 106 8.22 11.19 13.13
C ILE A 106 8.06 10.51 11.78
N GLY A 107 8.47 9.24 11.71
CA GLY A 107 8.23 8.40 10.56
C GLY A 107 7.10 7.42 10.83
N PHE A 108 6.26 7.14 9.84
CA PHE A 108 5.21 6.14 9.90
C PHE A 108 5.46 5.05 8.86
N THR A 109 5.29 3.78 9.26
CA THR A 109 5.36 2.63 8.36
C THR A 109 4.50 1.49 8.87
N ALA A 110 4.02 0.66 7.96
CA ALA A 110 3.34 -0.58 8.31
C ALA A 110 4.31 -1.75 8.53
N THR A 111 5.53 -1.66 7.98
CA THR A 111 6.52 -2.74 7.99
C THR A 111 7.90 -2.21 8.36
N PRO A 112 8.40 -2.47 9.57
CA PRO A 112 9.70 -1.99 10.04
C PRO A 112 10.89 -2.86 9.57
N VAL A 113 10.68 -3.77 8.63
CA VAL A 113 11.62 -4.84 8.24
C VAL A 113 13.04 -4.33 7.93
N ARG A 114 13.19 -3.09 7.45
CA ARG A 114 14.51 -2.50 7.17
C ARG A 114 15.24 -1.95 8.39
N MET A 115 14.63 -1.96 9.57
CA MET A 115 15.32 -1.52 10.79
C MET A 115 16.42 -2.49 11.23
N ASN A 116 16.21 -3.79 11.02
CA ASN A 116 17.16 -4.83 11.40
C ASN A 116 18.43 -4.85 10.55
N GLU A 117 18.42 -4.25 9.35
CA GLU A 117 19.59 -4.13 8.45
C GLU A 117 20.37 -2.82 8.69
N GLY A 118 20.23 -2.18 9.85
CA GLY A 118 20.91 -0.94 10.21
C GLY A 118 20.42 0.29 9.45
N GLY A 119 19.34 0.15 8.65
CA GLY A 119 18.84 1.19 7.77
C GLY A 119 18.08 2.31 8.52
N LEU A 120 16.92 2.04 9.11
CA LEU A 120 16.10 3.07 9.75
C LEU A 120 16.68 3.57 11.08
N GLY A 121 17.51 2.77 11.76
CA GLY A 121 18.24 3.18 12.95
C GLY A 121 19.26 4.32 12.72
N LYS A 122 19.62 4.62 11.46
CA LYS A 122 20.43 5.80 11.11
C LYS A 122 19.62 7.09 11.14
N VAL A 123 18.30 7.00 11.03
CA VAL A 123 17.40 8.15 10.91
C VAL A 123 16.59 8.35 12.18
N PHE A 124 16.12 7.25 12.79
CA PHE A 124 15.23 7.29 13.95
C PHE A 124 15.90 6.73 15.20
N ASP A 125 15.86 7.51 16.31
CA ASP A 125 16.43 7.16 17.62
C ASP A 125 15.57 6.15 18.40
N GLY A 126 14.33 5.97 18.00
CA GLY A 126 13.38 5.12 18.69
C GLY A 126 12.32 4.54 17.77
N LEU A 127 11.76 3.42 18.20
CA LEU A 127 10.64 2.75 17.56
C LEU A 127 9.48 2.70 18.56
N VAL A 128 8.28 3.03 18.08
CA VAL A 128 7.02 2.82 18.79
C VAL A 128 6.18 1.87 17.96
N GLN A 129 5.86 0.74 18.52
CA GLN A 129 4.99 -0.25 17.89
C GLN A 129 3.55 -0.06 18.36
N SER A 130 2.63 0.03 17.43
CA SER A 130 1.19 0.07 17.68
C SER A 130 0.65 -1.35 17.98
N VAL A 131 -0.66 -1.45 18.07
CA VAL A 131 -1.37 -2.73 18.24
C VAL A 131 -1.15 -3.67 17.05
N SER A 132 -1.21 -4.97 17.30
CA SER A 132 -1.04 -5.99 16.26
C SER A 132 -2.25 -6.06 15.31
N THR A 133 -2.05 -6.62 14.11
CA THR A 133 -3.15 -6.90 13.18
C THR A 133 -4.22 -7.81 13.81
N LYS A 134 -3.82 -8.80 14.62
CA LYS A 134 -4.74 -9.65 15.39
C LYS A 134 -5.62 -8.84 16.33
N TRP A 135 -5.04 -7.85 17.02
CA TRP A 135 -5.80 -6.95 17.88
C TRP A 135 -6.80 -6.11 17.07
N LEU A 136 -6.39 -5.57 15.91
CA LEU A 136 -7.27 -4.80 15.02
C LEU A 136 -8.47 -5.62 14.53
N ILE A 137 -8.26 -6.90 14.22
CA ILE A 137 -9.34 -7.82 13.84
C ILE A 137 -10.28 -8.09 15.03
N ALA A 138 -9.71 -8.45 16.19
CA ALA A 138 -10.48 -8.75 17.39
C ALA A 138 -11.35 -7.57 17.85
N ASN A 139 -10.86 -6.32 17.65
CA ASN A 139 -11.56 -5.11 18.03
C ASN A 139 -12.35 -4.46 16.88
N LYS A 140 -12.60 -5.18 15.78
CA LYS A 140 -13.43 -4.73 14.64
C LYS A 140 -12.91 -3.46 13.94
N HIS A 141 -11.60 -3.24 13.94
CA HIS A 141 -10.95 -2.23 13.09
C HIS A 141 -10.57 -2.81 11.72
N LEU A 142 -10.38 -4.13 11.66
CA LEU A 142 -10.21 -4.89 10.44
C LEU A 142 -11.23 -6.04 10.39
N ALA A 143 -11.63 -6.45 9.19
CA ALA A 143 -12.48 -7.61 8.99
C ALA A 143 -11.67 -8.92 9.23
N PRO A 144 -12.28 -9.96 9.78
CA PRO A 144 -11.70 -11.29 9.75
C PRO A 144 -11.54 -11.74 8.29
N TYR A 145 -10.66 -12.71 8.06
CA TYR A 145 -10.38 -13.17 6.71
C TYR A 145 -10.31 -14.70 6.60
N LYS A 146 -10.51 -15.19 5.37
CA LYS A 146 -10.21 -16.56 4.95
C LYS A 146 -9.08 -16.49 3.92
N TYR A 147 -8.08 -17.33 4.10
CA TYR A 147 -6.91 -17.38 3.22
C TYR A 147 -6.91 -18.73 2.47
N TYR A 148 -6.82 -18.66 1.16
CA TYR A 148 -6.74 -19.81 0.28
C TYR A 148 -5.43 -19.74 -0.51
N SER A 149 -4.58 -20.75 -0.36
CA SER A 149 -3.36 -20.85 -1.14
C SER A 149 -3.47 -22.00 -2.13
N VAL A 150 -3.67 -21.65 -3.40
CA VAL A 150 -3.70 -22.60 -4.53
C VAL A 150 -2.56 -22.21 -5.47
N LYS A 151 -1.38 -22.79 -5.24
CA LYS A 151 -0.15 -22.44 -5.97
C LYS A 151 -0.27 -22.88 -7.44
N LEU A 152 -0.35 -21.92 -8.36
CA LEU A 152 -0.43 -22.15 -9.82
C LEU A 152 0.92 -22.02 -10.53
N ALA A 153 1.91 -21.39 -9.90
CA ALA A 153 3.24 -21.21 -10.47
C ALA A 153 4.32 -21.50 -9.43
N ASP A 154 5.41 -22.11 -9.88
CA ASP A 154 6.60 -22.28 -9.05
C ASP A 154 7.62 -21.19 -9.39
N VAL A 155 8.02 -20.45 -8.35
CA VAL A 155 9.00 -19.35 -8.44
C VAL A 155 10.41 -19.78 -8.02
N GLU A 156 10.63 -21.07 -7.79
CA GLU A 156 11.94 -21.61 -7.51
C GLU A 156 12.87 -21.37 -8.69
N GLY A 157 14.09 -20.90 -8.43
CA GLY A 157 15.07 -20.56 -9.46
C GLY A 157 14.92 -19.17 -10.11
N VAL A 158 13.84 -18.42 -9.84
CA VAL A 158 13.69 -17.03 -10.34
C VAL A 158 14.72 -16.12 -9.68
N LYS A 159 15.48 -15.38 -10.48
CA LYS A 159 16.53 -14.46 -10.02
C LYS A 159 15.96 -13.34 -9.15
N THR A 160 16.79 -12.85 -8.25
CA THR A 160 16.46 -11.68 -7.40
C THR A 160 17.15 -10.44 -7.97
N LYS A 161 16.40 -9.33 -8.08
CA LYS A 161 16.88 -8.01 -8.51
C LYS A 161 16.28 -6.92 -7.63
N ASN A 162 17.13 -6.06 -7.08
CA ASN A 162 16.70 -4.97 -6.17
C ASN A 162 15.85 -5.44 -4.96
N GLY A 163 16.15 -6.62 -4.42
CA GLY A 163 15.45 -7.15 -3.23
C GLY A 163 14.11 -7.85 -3.51
N ASP A 164 13.67 -7.94 -4.77
CA ASP A 164 12.49 -8.69 -5.19
C ASP A 164 12.82 -9.60 -6.37
N TYR A 165 11.88 -10.39 -6.85
CA TYR A 165 12.06 -11.22 -8.05
C TYR A 165 12.30 -10.38 -9.29
N ASP A 166 13.08 -10.92 -10.24
CA ASP A 166 13.23 -10.30 -11.56
C ASP A 166 11.89 -10.21 -12.27
N LYS A 167 11.49 -8.97 -12.58
CA LYS A 167 10.15 -8.66 -13.12
C LYS A 167 9.89 -9.35 -14.47
N GLN A 168 10.92 -9.47 -15.31
CA GLN A 168 10.76 -10.09 -16.62
C GLN A 168 10.54 -11.60 -16.50
N GLN A 169 11.34 -12.29 -15.69
CA GLN A 169 11.18 -13.72 -15.47
C GLN A 169 9.83 -14.07 -14.85
N ILE A 170 9.37 -13.26 -13.87
CA ILE A 170 8.03 -13.42 -13.30
C ILE A 170 6.93 -13.15 -14.33
N ALA A 171 7.09 -12.12 -15.17
CA ALA A 171 6.10 -11.84 -16.20
C ALA A 171 5.95 -13.01 -17.19
N GLU A 172 7.07 -13.61 -17.61
CA GLU A 172 7.09 -14.79 -18.48
C GLU A 172 6.46 -16.02 -17.83
N LEU A 173 6.83 -16.29 -16.55
CA LEU A 173 6.29 -17.40 -15.78
C LEU A 173 4.77 -17.33 -15.59
N MET A 174 4.26 -16.13 -15.33
CA MET A 174 2.85 -15.89 -15.03
C MET A 174 1.97 -15.67 -16.27
N ASP A 175 2.56 -15.60 -17.47
CA ASP A 175 1.85 -15.33 -18.73
C ASP A 175 1.45 -16.64 -19.42
N THR A 176 0.50 -17.36 -18.81
CA THR A 176 -0.03 -18.60 -19.41
C THR A 176 -1.55 -18.67 -19.34
N LYS A 177 -2.18 -19.23 -20.40
CA LYS A 177 -3.64 -19.45 -20.45
C LYS A 177 -4.13 -20.31 -19.28
N TYR A 178 -3.30 -21.25 -18.82
CA TYR A 178 -3.60 -22.10 -17.67
C TYR A 178 -3.81 -21.24 -16.41
N ILE A 179 -2.86 -20.33 -16.09
CA ILE A 179 -2.96 -19.46 -14.91
C ILE A 179 -4.20 -18.59 -14.98
N TYR A 180 -4.50 -18.01 -16.13
CA TYR A 180 -5.70 -17.16 -16.28
C TYR A 180 -7.00 -17.96 -16.07
N GLY A 181 -7.11 -19.13 -16.68
CA GLY A 181 -8.27 -20.02 -16.55
C GLY A 181 -8.48 -20.52 -15.13
N GLU A 182 -7.43 -21.04 -14.48
CA GLU A 182 -7.51 -21.52 -13.10
C GLU A 182 -7.77 -20.39 -12.12
N THR A 183 -7.27 -19.19 -12.37
CA THR A 183 -7.60 -18.01 -11.54
C THR A 183 -9.10 -17.73 -11.55
N VAL A 184 -9.73 -17.73 -12.71
CA VAL A 184 -11.18 -17.49 -12.81
C VAL A 184 -11.97 -18.61 -12.16
N LYS A 185 -11.60 -19.88 -12.43
CA LYS A 185 -12.25 -21.05 -11.82
C LYS A 185 -12.18 -21.03 -10.30
N ASN A 186 -10.99 -20.86 -9.73
CA ASN A 186 -10.83 -20.79 -8.26
C ASN A 186 -11.60 -19.60 -7.67
N TRP A 187 -11.61 -18.45 -8.35
CA TRP A 187 -12.41 -17.32 -7.90
C TRP A 187 -13.91 -17.61 -7.93
N GLN A 188 -14.43 -18.29 -8.96
CA GLN A 188 -15.83 -18.69 -9.02
C GLN A 188 -16.21 -19.65 -7.90
N GLU A 189 -15.32 -20.56 -7.51
CA GLU A 189 -15.55 -21.51 -6.42
C GLU A 189 -15.48 -20.84 -5.04
N ILE A 190 -14.58 -19.89 -4.83
CA ILE A 190 -14.24 -19.33 -3.52
C ILE A 190 -14.91 -17.98 -3.24
N ALA A 191 -15.04 -17.14 -4.27
CA ALA A 191 -15.40 -15.72 -4.13
C ALA A 191 -16.42 -15.23 -5.19
N ALA A 192 -17.26 -16.10 -5.74
CA ALA A 192 -18.23 -15.72 -6.76
C ALA A 192 -19.06 -14.50 -6.33
N GLY A 193 -19.17 -13.51 -7.22
CA GLY A 193 -19.92 -12.28 -7.00
C GLY A 193 -19.27 -11.26 -6.06
N LYS A 194 -18.09 -11.55 -5.50
CA LYS A 194 -17.38 -10.64 -4.58
C LYS A 194 -16.60 -9.59 -5.35
N GLN A 195 -16.69 -8.34 -4.93
CA GLN A 195 -15.83 -7.27 -5.46
C GLN A 195 -14.35 -7.61 -5.19
N THR A 196 -13.59 -7.79 -6.28
CA THR A 196 -12.27 -8.39 -6.23
C THR A 196 -11.21 -7.51 -6.87
N ILE A 197 -10.07 -7.35 -6.20
CA ILE A 197 -8.86 -6.77 -6.78
C ILE A 197 -7.86 -7.91 -7.09
N VAL A 198 -7.40 -7.97 -8.33
CA VAL A 198 -6.37 -8.93 -8.76
C VAL A 198 -5.05 -8.21 -8.94
N TYR A 199 -4.02 -8.64 -8.24
CA TYR A 199 -2.66 -8.12 -8.33
C TYR A 199 -1.82 -8.96 -9.28
N CYS A 200 -1.59 -8.45 -10.48
CA CYS A 200 -0.88 -9.15 -11.54
C CYS A 200 0.61 -8.76 -11.60
N SER A 201 1.41 -9.61 -12.21
CA SER A 201 2.87 -9.44 -12.35
C SER A 201 3.27 -8.57 -13.54
N SER A 202 2.42 -8.45 -14.56
CA SER A 202 2.67 -7.65 -15.77
C SER A 202 1.39 -7.06 -16.34
N ILE A 203 1.52 -6.01 -17.16
CA ILE A 203 0.39 -5.39 -17.86
C ILE A 203 -0.30 -6.41 -18.78
N LYS A 204 0.48 -7.26 -19.44
CA LYS A 204 -0.06 -8.32 -20.30
C LYS A 204 -0.89 -9.31 -19.49
N SER A 205 -0.33 -9.87 -18.39
CA SER A 205 -1.07 -10.80 -17.54
C SER A 205 -2.33 -10.19 -16.93
N SER A 206 -2.30 -8.91 -16.59
CA SER A 206 -3.48 -8.20 -16.07
C SER A 206 -4.58 -8.04 -17.11
N LYS A 207 -4.23 -7.73 -18.36
CA LYS A 207 -5.20 -7.65 -19.47
C LYS A 207 -5.80 -9.01 -19.81
N GLU A 208 -4.96 -10.04 -19.89
CA GLU A 208 -5.42 -11.41 -20.20
C GLU A 208 -6.28 -11.98 -19.06
N THR A 209 -5.92 -11.72 -17.79
CA THR A 209 -6.75 -12.11 -16.64
C THR A 209 -8.12 -11.42 -16.69
N ALA A 210 -8.16 -10.09 -16.94
CA ALA A 210 -9.43 -9.38 -17.07
C ALA A 210 -10.29 -9.92 -18.24
N LYS A 211 -9.66 -10.25 -19.35
CA LYS A 211 -10.32 -10.88 -20.50
C LYS A 211 -10.88 -12.25 -20.14
N ALA A 212 -10.12 -13.11 -19.46
CA ALA A 212 -10.58 -14.43 -19.02
C ALA A 212 -11.82 -14.34 -18.12
N PHE A 213 -11.88 -13.38 -17.20
CA PHE A 213 -13.08 -13.10 -16.42
C PHE A 213 -14.26 -12.68 -17.30
N CYS A 214 -14.05 -11.78 -18.28
CA CYS A 214 -15.09 -11.32 -19.20
C CYS A 214 -15.65 -12.45 -20.06
N GLU A 215 -14.82 -13.39 -20.50
CA GLU A 215 -15.23 -14.58 -21.26
C GLU A 215 -16.17 -15.50 -20.44
N GLN A 216 -16.13 -15.41 -19.12
CA GLN A 216 -17.05 -16.11 -18.21
C GLN A 216 -18.24 -15.22 -17.78
N GLY A 217 -18.49 -14.10 -18.46
CA GLY A 217 -19.62 -13.21 -18.17
C GLY A 217 -19.41 -12.30 -16.95
N ILE A 218 -18.21 -12.24 -16.37
CA ILE A 218 -17.89 -11.42 -15.20
C ILE A 218 -17.35 -10.09 -15.66
N ASN A 219 -17.96 -8.96 -15.21
CA ASN A 219 -17.47 -7.63 -15.58
C ASN A 219 -16.14 -7.33 -14.90
N ALA A 220 -15.06 -7.55 -15.65
CA ALA A 220 -13.69 -7.30 -15.23
C ALA A 220 -13.03 -6.21 -16.07
N LYS A 221 -12.16 -5.42 -15.45
CA LYS A 221 -11.38 -4.36 -16.12
C LYS A 221 -9.92 -4.42 -15.70
N HIS A 222 -9.06 -4.01 -16.62
CA HIS A 222 -7.64 -3.77 -16.37
C HIS A 222 -7.37 -2.31 -16.06
N ILE A 223 -6.40 -2.05 -15.17
CA ILE A 223 -5.92 -0.71 -14.83
C ILE A 223 -4.43 -0.77 -14.49
N ASP A 224 -3.65 0.22 -14.96
CA ASP A 224 -2.22 0.34 -14.66
C ASP A 224 -1.76 1.80 -14.57
N GLY A 225 -0.46 2.00 -14.32
CA GLY A 225 0.14 3.34 -14.22
C GLY A 225 0.05 4.18 -15.50
N SER A 226 -0.10 3.55 -16.68
CA SER A 226 -0.24 4.23 -17.98
C SER A 226 -1.69 4.60 -18.30
N THR A 227 -2.66 4.09 -17.53
CA THR A 227 -4.08 4.42 -17.71
C THR A 227 -4.31 5.91 -17.47
N GLU A 228 -4.90 6.59 -18.45
CA GLU A 228 -5.22 8.02 -18.38
C GLU A 228 -6.03 8.34 -17.12
N GLN A 229 -5.75 9.48 -16.47
CA GLN A 229 -6.32 9.85 -15.17
C GLN A 229 -7.86 9.85 -15.18
N LYS A 230 -8.48 10.40 -16.24
CA LYS A 230 -9.95 10.41 -16.37
C LYS A 230 -10.50 8.98 -16.42
N LYS A 231 -9.92 8.12 -17.28
CA LYS A 231 -10.31 6.72 -17.40
C LYS A 231 -10.09 5.94 -16.12
N ARG A 232 -9.00 6.21 -15.42
CA ARG A 232 -8.69 5.62 -14.12
C ARG A 232 -9.77 5.95 -13.10
N SER A 233 -10.19 7.22 -13.00
CA SER A 233 -11.26 7.67 -12.11
C SER A 233 -12.59 6.99 -12.44
N GLU A 234 -12.95 6.87 -13.72
CA GLU A 234 -14.16 6.15 -14.17
C GLU A 234 -14.15 4.68 -13.76
N LEU A 235 -13.02 3.98 -13.95
CA LEU A 235 -12.87 2.56 -13.59
C LEU A 235 -12.96 2.36 -12.07
N VAL A 236 -12.30 3.20 -11.29
CA VAL A 236 -12.35 3.17 -9.82
C VAL A 236 -13.77 3.46 -9.32
N GLN A 237 -14.45 4.44 -9.90
CA GLN A 237 -15.83 4.74 -9.54
C GLN A 237 -16.78 3.59 -9.92
N GLY A 238 -16.66 3.04 -11.11
CA GLY A 238 -17.46 1.88 -11.53
C GLY A 238 -17.23 0.65 -10.64
N PHE A 239 -16.02 0.48 -10.10
CA PHE A 239 -15.75 -0.56 -9.11
C PHE A 239 -16.41 -0.23 -7.76
N ARG A 240 -16.35 1.03 -7.29
CA ARG A 240 -17.03 1.47 -6.05
C ARG A 240 -18.53 1.26 -6.10
N ASP A 241 -19.13 1.54 -7.24
CA ASP A 241 -20.59 1.44 -7.46
C ASP A 241 -21.05 -0.01 -7.72
N GLY A 242 -20.11 -0.98 -7.75
CA GLY A 242 -20.42 -2.39 -8.01
C GLY A 242 -20.69 -2.72 -9.49
N ALA A 243 -20.58 -1.75 -10.40
CA ALA A 243 -20.73 -1.99 -11.84
C ALA A 243 -19.57 -2.84 -12.39
N ILE A 244 -18.38 -2.74 -11.82
CA ILE A 244 -17.22 -3.57 -12.11
C ILE A 244 -17.02 -4.52 -10.92
N THR A 245 -17.03 -5.84 -11.19
CA THR A 245 -16.86 -6.86 -10.16
C THR A 245 -15.39 -7.14 -9.88
N VAL A 246 -14.57 -7.19 -10.93
CA VAL A 246 -13.14 -7.55 -10.82
C VAL A 246 -12.27 -6.44 -11.43
N LEU A 247 -11.29 -5.98 -10.67
CA LEU A 247 -10.34 -4.98 -11.11
C LEU A 247 -8.91 -5.55 -11.09
N CYS A 248 -8.38 -5.86 -12.27
CA CYS A 248 -7.03 -6.37 -12.43
C CYS A 248 -6.03 -5.22 -12.56
N ASN A 249 -4.95 -5.27 -11.79
CA ASN A 249 -3.95 -4.19 -11.79
C ASN A 249 -2.51 -4.68 -11.74
N VAL A 250 -1.59 -3.75 -12.07
CA VAL A 250 -0.13 -3.95 -11.95
C VAL A 250 0.46 -2.75 -11.22
N ASP A 251 1.08 -2.98 -10.07
CA ASP A 251 1.82 -1.98 -9.28
C ASP A 251 1.05 -0.68 -8.95
N LEU A 252 -0.25 -0.60 -9.27
CA LEU A 252 -1.03 0.63 -9.10
C LEU A 252 -1.62 0.74 -7.70
N PHE A 253 -2.19 -0.35 -7.18
CA PHE A 253 -2.87 -0.39 -5.89
C PHE A 253 -1.94 -0.77 -4.73
N GLY A 254 -0.67 -0.40 -4.83
CA GLY A 254 0.30 -0.49 -3.74
C GLY A 254 0.14 0.68 -2.77
N GLU A 255 1.20 1.44 -2.61
CA GLU A 255 1.22 2.61 -1.73
C GLU A 255 0.46 3.78 -2.35
N GLY A 256 -0.43 4.40 -1.58
CA GLY A 256 -0.96 5.71 -1.87
C GLY A 256 -2.11 5.84 -2.85
N PHE A 257 -2.66 4.77 -3.36
CA PHE A 257 -3.87 4.86 -4.15
C PHE A 257 -5.10 4.64 -3.26
N ASP A 258 -6.08 5.54 -3.35
CA ASP A 258 -7.38 5.35 -2.69
C ASP A 258 -8.16 4.24 -3.39
N VAL A 259 -7.74 3.02 -3.11
CA VAL A 259 -8.40 1.83 -3.64
C VAL A 259 -9.73 1.69 -2.93
N PRO A 260 -10.83 1.55 -3.69
CA PRO A 260 -12.11 1.27 -3.08
C PRO A 260 -12.05 -0.02 -2.26
N ASP A 261 -12.96 -0.12 -1.32
CA ASP A 261 -13.08 -1.32 -0.53
C ASP A 261 -13.41 -2.53 -1.43
N CYS A 262 -12.75 -3.63 -1.17
CA CYS A 262 -13.00 -4.88 -1.87
C CYS A 262 -13.26 -6.00 -0.85
N GLU A 263 -13.95 -7.05 -1.28
CA GLU A 263 -14.25 -8.22 -0.44
C GLU A 263 -13.21 -9.32 -0.62
N CYS A 264 -12.58 -9.37 -1.79
CA CYS A 264 -11.60 -10.37 -2.15
C CYS A 264 -10.35 -9.72 -2.76
N VAL A 265 -9.19 -10.30 -2.50
CA VAL A 265 -7.96 -10.05 -3.24
C VAL A 265 -7.45 -11.35 -3.83
N VAL A 266 -6.94 -11.29 -5.06
CA VAL A 266 -6.27 -12.40 -5.74
C VAL A 266 -4.82 -11.99 -5.99
N LEU A 267 -3.88 -12.79 -5.49
CA LEU A 267 -2.45 -12.55 -5.61
C LEU A 267 -1.89 -13.40 -6.75
N LEU A 268 -1.63 -12.76 -7.90
CA LEU A 268 -0.91 -13.31 -9.06
C LEU A 268 0.49 -12.70 -9.22
N ARG A 269 0.96 -11.99 -8.20
CA ARG A 269 2.29 -11.43 -8.15
C ARG A 269 3.10 -12.06 -7.03
N PRO A 270 4.03 -12.96 -7.34
CA PRO A 270 5.00 -13.40 -6.36
C PRO A 270 5.90 -12.23 -5.96
N THR A 271 6.21 -12.13 -4.67
CA THR A 271 7.10 -11.06 -4.16
C THR A 271 7.95 -11.57 -3.00
N LYS A 272 9.18 -11.05 -2.89
CA LYS A 272 10.04 -11.20 -1.71
C LYS A 272 9.85 -10.05 -0.71
N SER A 273 9.10 -9.02 -1.09
CA SER A 273 8.81 -7.88 -0.24
C SER A 273 7.62 -8.15 0.68
N LEU A 274 7.89 -8.29 1.97
CA LEU A 274 6.83 -8.38 2.99
C LEU A 274 5.88 -7.18 2.93
N THR A 275 6.41 -5.98 2.69
CA THR A 275 5.60 -4.75 2.58
C THR A 275 4.56 -4.86 1.48
N ILE A 276 4.97 -5.27 0.28
CA ILE A 276 4.06 -5.45 -0.87
C ILE A 276 3.01 -6.51 -0.55
N TYR A 277 3.43 -7.65 -0.01
CA TYR A 277 2.53 -8.74 0.35
C TYR A 277 1.46 -8.30 1.35
N ILE A 278 1.87 -7.66 2.44
CA ILE A 278 0.95 -7.16 3.47
C ILE A 278 -0.01 -6.11 2.89
N GLN A 279 0.50 -5.13 2.15
CA GLN A 279 -0.33 -4.08 1.56
C GLN A 279 -1.39 -4.64 0.60
N GLN A 280 -1.03 -5.62 -0.23
CA GLN A 280 -1.96 -6.26 -1.16
C GLN A 280 -3.00 -7.11 -0.41
N SER A 281 -2.56 -7.97 0.50
CA SER A 281 -3.42 -8.87 1.26
C SER A 281 -4.45 -8.12 2.10
N MET A 282 -4.04 -7.06 2.79
CA MET A 282 -4.89 -6.33 3.72
C MET A 282 -5.90 -5.39 3.04
N ARG A 283 -5.89 -5.25 1.72
CA ARG A 283 -6.88 -4.42 1.01
C ARG A 283 -8.31 -4.93 1.18
N SER A 284 -8.52 -6.25 1.17
CA SER A 284 -9.82 -6.84 1.43
C SER A 284 -10.24 -6.74 2.90
N MET A 285 -9.30 -6.52 3.82
CA MET A 285 -9.56 -6.59 5.26
C MET A 285 -10.10 -5.28 5.88
N ARG A 286 -10.41 -4.24 5.11
CA ARG A 286 -11.10 -3.07 5.66
C ARG A 286 -12.41 -3.49 6.31
N TYR A 287 -12.64 -3.02 7.53
CA TYR A 287 -13.79 -3.42 8.31
C TYR A 287 -15.11 -2.94 7.69
N LYS A 288 -16.06 -3.87 7.58
CA LYS A 288 -17.50 -3.59 7.41
C LYS A 288 -18.29 -4.59 8.27
N PRO A 289 -19.46 -4.22 8.78
CA PRO A 289 -20.33 -5.16 9.49
C PRO A 289 -20.58 -6.43 8.65
N ASN A 290 -20.46 -7.60 9.27
CA ASN A 290 -20.69 -8.91 8.67
C ASN A 290 -19.78 -9.28 7.49
N LYS A 291 -18.68 -8.53 7.27
CA LYS A 291 -17.70 -8.85 6.24
C LYS A 291 -16.68 -9.86 6.75
N THR A 292 -16.45 -10.89 5.95
CA THR A 292 -15.26 -11.74 6.01
C THR A 292 -14.48 -11.54 4.72
N ALA A 293 -13.27 -11.06 4.83
CA ALA A 293 -12.37 -10.85 3.69
C ALA A 293 -11.91 -12.19 3.09
N ILE A 294 -11.64 -12.22 1.81
CA ILE A 294 -11.10 -13.39 1.11
C ILE A 294 -9.76 -13.01 0.50
N ILE A 295 -8.76 -13.87 0.72
CA ILE A 295 -7.46 -13.76 0.09
C ILE A 295 -7.21 -15.06 -0.66
N ILE A 296 -6.98 -14.97 -1.99
CA ILE A 296 -6.64 -16.11 -2.84
C ILE A 296 -5.19 -15.90 -3.31
N ASP A 297 -4.28 -16.73 -2.84
CA ASP A 297 -2.85 -16.66 -3.15
C ASP A 297 -2.47 -17.76 -4.14
N HIS A 298 -2.33 -17.40 -5.40
CA HIS A 298 -1.94 -18.33 -6.46
C HIS A 298 -0.44 -18.47 -6.66
N VAL A 299 0.36 -17.75 -5.88
CA VAL A 299 1.81 -17.71 -6.05
C VAL A 299 2.59 -18.13 -4.80
N GLY A 300 1.86 -18.55 -3.76
CA GLY A 300 2.44 -19.09 -2.54
C GLY A 300 3.22 -18.06 -1.73
N ASN A 301 2.80 -16.79 -1.72
CA ASN A 301 3.43 -15.76 -0.90
C ASN A 301 3.36 -16.11 0.60
N VAL A 302 2.30 -16.78 1.05
CA VAL A 302 2.12 -17.21 2.44
C VAL A 302 3.24 -18.14 2.92
N TYR A 303 3.78 -19.00 2.06
CA TYR A 303 4.89 -19.92 2.41
C TYR A 303 6.22 -19.18 2.65
N ARG A 304 6.31 -17.92 2.20
CA ARG A 304 7.51 -17.08 2.39
C ARG A 304 7.32 -16.06 3.50
N HIS A 305 6.14 -15.52 3.64
CA HIS A 305 5.87 -14.36 4.49
C HIS A 305 4.98 -14.65 5.68
N ASP A 306 4.47 -15.87 5.78
CA ASP A 306 3.44 -16.25 6.75
C ASP A 306 2.09 -15.54 6.50
N PHE A 307 1.13 -15.65 7.40
CA PHE A 307 -0.16 -14.99 7.26
C PHE A 307 -0.05 -13.46 7.46
N PRO A 308 -0.97 -12.66 6.86
CA PRO A 308 -0.90 -11.19 6.97
C PRO A 308 -0.99 -10.64 8.39
N ASP A 309 -1.41 -11.44 9.36
CA ASP A 309 -1.55 -11.10 10.78
C ASP A 309 -0.53 -11.79 11.69
N ALA A 310 0.48 -12.41 11.11
CA ALA A 310 1.54 -13.12 11.83
C ALA A 310 2.45 -12.18 12.66
#